data_82df6df07d4770e7cf459af5ab3cb43d
#
_entry.id   82df6df07d4770e7cf459af5ab3cb43d
#
_cell.length_a   1.000
_cell.length_b   1.000
_cell.length_c   1.000
_cell.angle_alpha   90.00
_cell.angle_beta   90.00
_cell.angle_gamma   90.00
#
_symmetry.space_group_name_H-M   'P 1'
#
loop_
_entity.id
_entity.type
_entity.pdbx_description
1 polymer ?
#
loop_
_entity_poly.entity_id
_entity_poly.type
_entity_poly.pdbx_seq_one_letter_code
_entity_poly.pdbx_strand_id
1 'polypeptide(L)'
;MNPLDPLSAYSRQRRQLLLGMAAASTLPLGLTACSPGEDSNLLVVGGLPVTCNLTLPVACVAKATAGTAGVGFQYSKYSGWPEIKESLMTGRIQAAYMLAPLVMDLTTKKIPLKIVSLGHRSGAVIMVRTDSAYKTFSELKGKRIAIPSRFAVDFLFLRKMLAQEGMTHTDIEIVEMPPPDMPAALYANAVDAYCTGEPFGAAAQKAGYARPLRMTRDEWRNYICCVLTVREELIQTQPEVVQDLVNHVMGAGAWLDQGMVNREKAVAIAAGRQYFNQDPNIIRFVMENPEDRVTYGDMRMIKDEFNELMELSIAAGTLTKPVAFESYVDETFVRNAKPVAITV
;
A
#
# COMPACT_ATOMS: atom_id res chain seq x y z
N MET A 1 36.77 57.50 34.64
CA MET A 1 35.39 57.70 34.23
C MET A 1 35.14 56.89 32.99
N ASN A 2 34.47 55.77 33.11
CA ASN A 2 34.22 54.84 32.01
C ASN A 2 32.67 54.75 31.85
N PRO A 3 32.09 54.94 30.68
CA PRO A 3 30.65 55.05 30.52
C PRO A 3 30.02 53.65 30.33
N LEU A 4 29.01 53.44 31.17
CA LEU A 4 27.77 52.66 30.94
C LEU A 4 27.87 51.38 30.10
N ASP A 5 27.89 50.27 30.84
CA ASP A 5 27.64 48.91 30.31
C ASP A 5 26.14 48.70 30.06
N PRO A 6 25.67 48.48 28.81
CA PRO A 6 24.26 48.31 28.48
C PRO A 6 23.64 46.97 28.98
N LEU A 7 24.43 46.06 29.48
CA LEU A 7 23.95 44.74 29.96
C LEU A 7 23.35 44.79 31.38
N SER A 8 23.59 45.85 32.15
CA SER A 8 22.99 45.97 33.50
C SER A 8 21.51 46.40 33.53
N ALA A 9 21.04 47.07 32.48
CA ALA A 9 19.63 47.50 32.36
C ALA A 9 18.70 46.35 31.99
N TYR A 10 19.19 45.34 31.22
CA TYR A 10 18.40 44.20 30.76
C TYR A 10 18.12 43.19 31.88
N SER A 11 18.98 43.09 32.87
CA SER A 11 18.83 42.17 33.99
C SER A 11 17.77 42.62 35.02
N ARG A 12 17.54 43.93 35.17
CA ARG A 12 16.56 44.46 36.08
C ARG A 12 15.11 44.34 35.60
N GLN A 13 14.89 44.47 34.33
CA GLN A 13 13.54 44.28 33.75
C GLN A 13 13.07 42.81 33.78
N ARG A 14 14.01 41.86 33.62
CA ARG A 14 13.67 40.42 33.73
C ARG A 14 13.32 40.01 35.20
N ARG A 15 13.94 40.62 36.19
CA ARG A 15 13.62 40.32 37.61
C ARG A 15 12.28 40.87 38.06
N GLN A 16 11.82 41.99 37.50
CA GLN A 16 10.51 42.53 37.82
C GLN A 16 9.35 41.80 37.15
N LEU A 17 9.58 41.20 36.00
CA LEU A 17 8.60 40.34 35.30
C LEU A 17 8.39 38.97 35.96
N LEU A 18 9.37 38.48 36.72
CA LEU A 18 9.26 37.20 37.44
C LEU A 18 8.64 37.30 38.84
N LEU A 19 8.52 38.51 39.41
CA LEU A 19 7.88 38.73 40.72
C LEU A 19 6.41 39.15 40.61
N GLY A 20 5.89 39.44 39.44
CA GLY A 20 4.49 39.80 39.21
C GLY A 20 3.54 38.62 38.91
N MET A 21 4.04 37.37 38.79
CA MET A 21 3.24 36.20 38.43
C MET A 21 2.89 35.26 39.59
N ALA A 22 3.13 35.65 40.84
CA ALA A 22 2.96 34.77 42.02
C ALA A 22 1.68 35.03 42.84
N ALA A 23 0.73 35.82 42.35
CA ALA A 23 -0.47 36.11 43.15
C ALA A 23 -1.76 36.22 42.31
N ALA A 24 -2.09 35.18 41.52
CA ALA A 24 -3.44 35.00 40.99
C ALA A 24 -3.62 33.54 40.50
N SER A 25 -3.85 32.61 41.40
CA SER A 25 -4.23 31.26 40.95
C SER A 25 -4.89 30.46 42.05
N THR A 26 -6.19 30.60 42.19
CA THR A 26 -7.06 29.51 42.65
C THR A 26 -8.42 29.61 41.94
N LEU A 27 -8.41 29.41 40.63
CA LEU A 27 -9.58 28.97 39.90
C LEU A 27 -9.24 27.57 39.37
N PRO A 28 -10.05 26.53 39.63
CA PRO A 28 -9.90 25.26 38.96
C PRO A 28 -10.33 25.46 37.51
N LEU A 29 -9.40 25.83 36.64
CA LEU A 29 -9.54 25.61 35.21
C LEU A 29 -9.59 24.11 35.00
N GLY A 30 -10.79 23.58 34.87
CA GLY A 30 -11.02 22.30 34.24
C GLY A 30 -10.44 22.36 32.85
N LEU A 31 -9.20 21.91 32.72
CA LEU A 31 -8.63 21.50 31.45
C LEU A 31 -9.44 20.27 31.00
N THR A 32 -10.62 20.51 30.41
CA THR A 32 -11.12 19.58 29.41
C THR A 32 -10.08 19.57 28.35
N ALA A 33 -9.13 18.61 28.41
CA ALA A 33 -8.39 18.18 27.29
C ALA A 33 -9.45 17.78 26.24
N CYS A 34 -9.70 18.66 25.27
CA CYS A 34 -10.25 18.23 24.00
C CYS A 34 -9.21 17.29 23.40
N SER A 35 -9.25 16.01 23.78
CA SER A 35 -8.85 14.96 22.86
C SER A 35 -9.63 15.26 21.57
N PRO A 36 -9.00 15.37 20.40
CA PRO A 36 -9.75 15.30 19.17
C PRO A 36 -10.57 14.02 19.33
N GLY A 37 -11.90 14.11 19.38
CA GLY A 37 -12.74 12.94 19.36
C GLY A 37 -12.31 12.18 18.13
N GLU A 38 -11.59 11.07 18.31
CA GLU A 38 -11.60 10.01 17.31
C GLU A 38 -13.09 9.75 17.12
N ASP A 39 -13.56 9.98 15.89
CA ASP A 39 -14.87 9.50 15.50
C ASP A 39 -14.81 8.00 15.70
N SER A 40 -15.27 7.54 16.89
CA SER A 40 -15.16 6.16 17.38
C SER A 40 -15.93 5.16 16.49
N ASN A 41 -16.45 5.63 15.37
CA ASN A 41 -17.27 4.89 14.42
C ASN A 41 -16.61 4.75 13.04
N LEU A 42 -15.29 4.96 12.91
CA LEU A 42 -14.55 4.80 11.66
C LEU A 42 -13.40 3.82 11.82
N LEU A 43 -13.36 2.80 10.94
CA LEU A 43 -12.18 1.96 10.75
C LEU A 43 -11.27 2.62 9.72
N VAL A 44 -10.08 3.04 10.15
CA VAL A 44 -9.07 3.59 9.25
C VAL A 44 -8.29 2.45 8.61
N VAL A 45 -8.33 2.38 7.27
CA VAL A 45 -7.66 1.34 6.48
C VAL A 45 -6.58 1.98 5.61
N GLY A 46 -5.33 1.56 5.80
CA GLY A 46 -4.18 2.06 5.07
C GLY A 46 -4.04 1.46 3.67
N GLY A 47 -3.56 2.28 2.73
CA GLY A 47 -3.23 1.81 1.39
C GLY A 47 -2.35 2.79 0.62
N LEU A 48 -1.73 2.31 -0.46
CA LEU A 48 -0.99 3.13 -1.41
C LEU A 48 -1.91 3.57 -2.57
N PRO A 49 -1.58 4.68 -3.26
CA PRO A 49 -2.29 5.13 -4.43
C PRO A 49 -1.91 4.29 -5.68
N VAL A 50 -2.12 2.99 -5.58
CA VAL A 50 -1.87 1.99 -6.62
C VAL A 50 -3.17 1.31 -7.01
N THR A 51 -3.34 0.97 -8.29
CA THR A 51 -4.57 0.29 -8.75
C THR A 51 -4.79 -1.06 -8.08
N CYS A 52 -3.73 -1.65 -7.55
CA CYS A 52 -3.78 -2.82 -6.68
C CYS A 52 -4.62 -2.63 -5.42
N ASN A 53 -4.79 -1.39 -4.95
CA ASN A 53 -5.60 -1.08 -3.77
C ASN A 53 -6.98 -0.48 -4.14
N LEU A 54 -7.40 -0.53 -5.40
CA LEU A 54 -8.62 0.15 -5.90
C LEU A 54 -9.90 -0.32 -5.23
N THR A 55 -9.97 -1.58 -4.83
CA THR A 55 -11.13 -2.13 -4.12
C THR A 55 -11.42 -1.42 -2.80
N LEU A 56 -10.40 -0.85 -2.14
CA LEU A 56 -10.60 -0.16 -0.86
C LEU A 56 -11.30 1.20 -1.00
N PRO A 57 -10.89 2.14 -1.89
CA PRO A 57 -11.67 3.35 -2.18
C PRO A 57 -13.13 3.06 -2.56
N VAL A 58 -13.35 2.05 -3.41
CA VAL A 58 -14.71 1.64 -3.81
C VAL A 58 -15.51 1.14 -2.61
N ALA A 59 -14.91 0.29 -1.76
CA ALA A 59 -15.54 -0.21 -0.53
C ALA A 59 -15.89 0.93 0.44
N CYS A 60 -15.00 1.92 0.61
CA CYS A 60 -15.25 3.09 1.46
C CYS A 60 -16.45 3.91 0.97
N VAL A 61 -16.52 4.19 -0.34
CA VAL A 61 -17.66 4.93 -0.93
C VAL A 61 -18.94 4.13 -0.82
N ALA A 62 -18.91 2.83 -1.13
CA ALA A 62 -20.08 1.97 -1.03
C ALA A 62 -20.63 1.90 0.40
N LYS A 63 -19.75 1.75 1.40
CA LYS A 63 -20.16 1.75 2.81
C LYS A 63 -20.80 3.08 3.22
N ALA A 64 -20.22 4.20 2.81
CA ALA A 64 -20.76 5.53 3.09
C ALA A 64 -22.11 5.77 2.40
N THR A 65 -22.24 5.34 1.14
CA THR A 65 -23.48 5.51 0.33
C THR A 65 -24.63 4.64 0.85
N ALA A 66 -24.32 3.45 1.34
CA ALA A 66 -25.36 2.54 1.86
C ALA A 66 -26.03 3.08 3.12
N GLY A 67 -25.45 4.04 3.83
CA GLY A 67 -26.00 4.61 5.07
C GLY A 67 -26.28 3.57 6.16
N THR A 68 -25.67 2.39 6.06
CA THR A 68 -25.89 1.27 6.99
C THR A 68 -25.32 1.60 8.35
N ALA A 69 -26.06 1.21 9.41
CA ALA A 69 -25.55 1.26 10.77
C ALA A 69 -24.24 0.48 10.90
N GLY A 70 -23.37 0.90 11.82
CA GLY A 70 -22.10 0.25 12.11
C GLY A 70 -20.89 1.14 11.81
N VAL A 71 -19.70 0.54 11.83
CA VAL A 71 -18.44 1.24 11.65
C VAL A 71 -18.26 1.61 10.18
N GLY A 72 -18.01 2.89 9.89
CA GLY A 72 -17.65 3.38 8.57
C GLY A 72 -16.20 3.02 8.19
N PHE A 73 -15.84 3.11 6.92
CA PHE A 73 -14.46 2.88 6.46
C PHE A 73 -13.83 4.18 5.96
N GLN A 74 -12.63 4.46 6.43
CA GLN A 74 -11.85 5.60 6.00
C GLN A 74 -10.53 5.15 5.36
N TYR A 75 -10.30 5.55 4.11
CA TYR A 75 -9.04 5.32 3.44
C TYR A 75 -7.95 6.26 3.98
N SER A 76 -6.82 5.70 4.37
CA SER A 76 -5.62 6.45 4.73
C SER A 76 -4.52 6.21 3.69
N LYS A 77 -4.13 7.28 2.99
CA LYS A 77 -3.15 7.22 1.92
C LYS A 77 -1.72 7.31 2.47
N TYR A 78 -0.88 6.40 2.01
CA TYR A 78 0.54 6.32 2.34
C TYR A 78 1.40 6.43 1.07
N SER A 79 2.66 6.83 1.21
CA SER A 79 3.63 6.92 0.10
C SER A 79 4.45 5.65 -0.08
N GLY A 80 4.59 4.83 0.96
CA GLY A 80 5.39 3.62 0.92
C GLY A 80 5.02 2.57 1.96
N TRP A 81 5.45 1.35 1.72
CA TRP A 81 5.20 0.19 2.59
C TRP A 81 5.82 0.31 4.00
N PRO A 82 6.99 0.97 4.20
CA PRO A 82 7.55 1.17 5.54
C PRO A 82 6.62 1.95 6.46
N GLU A 83 5.96 3.00 5.94
CA GLU A 83 5.03 3.83 6.73
C GLU A 83 3.77 3.07 7.12
N ILE A 84 3.19 2.28 6.20
CA ILE A 84 2.02 1.43 6.50
C ILE A 84 2.38 0.40 7.57
N LYS A 85 3.52 -0.29 7.39
CA LYS A 85 4.02 -1.27 8.37
C LYS A 85 4.11 -0.66 9.76
N GLU A 86 4.76 0.50 9.88
CA GLU A 86 4.93 1.19 11.16
C GLU A 86 3.58 1.59 11.77
N SER A 87 2.65 2.08 10.95
CA SER A 87 1.32 2.48 11.40
C SER A 87 0.48 1.30 11.91
N LEU A 88 0.60 0.12 11.29
CA LEU A 88 -0.02 -1.12 11.78
C LEU A 88 0.64 -1.62 13.06
N MET A 89 1.98 -1.62 13.13
CA MET A 89 2.71 -2.11 14.29
C MET A 89 2.45 -1.26 15.53
N THR A 90 2.34 0.05 15.38
CA THR A 90 2.06 1.00 16.47
C THR A 90 0.58 1.11 16.83
N GLY A 91 -0.31 0.46 16.08
CA GLY A 91 -1.76 0.53 16.29
C GLY A 91 -2.40 1.86 15.85
N ARG A 92 -1.67 2.70 15.11
CA ARG A 92 -2.23 3.93 14.51
C ARG A 92 -3.35 3.62 13.53
N ILE A 93 -3.25 2.51 12.81
CA ILE A 93 -4.31 1.92 11.99
C ILE A 93 -4.48 0.46 12.36
N GLN A 94 -5.70 -0.07 12.18
CA GLN A 94 -6.04 -1.45 12.54
C GLN A 94 -6.05 -2.39 11.33
N ALA A 95 -6.15 -1.85 10.13
CA ALA A 95 -6.19 -2.58 8.88
C ALA A 95 -5.42 -1.85 7.78
N ALA A 96 -4.85 -2.59 6.82
CA ALA A 96 -4.20 -2.02 5.64
C ALA A 96 -4.05 -3.05 4.52
N TYR A 97 -3.87 -2.58 3.29
CA TYR A 97 -3.24 -3.41 2.27
C TYR A 97 -1.73 -3.49 2.51
N MET A 98 -1.23 -4.71 2.54
CA MET A 98 0.18 -5.03 2.77
C MET A 98 0.71 -5.97 1.68
N LEU A 99 2.02 -6.14 1.65
CA LEU A 99 2.69 -7.14 0.80
C LEU A 99 2.72 -8.50 1.52
N ALA A 100 2.26 -9.57 0.86
CA ALA A 100 2.21 -10.89 1.50
C ALA A 100 3.57 -11.36 2.07
N PRO A 101 4.72 -11.24 1.38
CA PRO A 101 6.01 -11.60 1.96
C PRO A 101 6.40 -10.77 3.18
N LEU A 102 6.01 -9.49 3.21
CA LEU A 102 6.26 -8.62 4.38
C LEU A 102 5.44 -9.08 5.59
N VAL A 103 4.19 -9.50 5.40
CA VAL A 103 3.38 -10.06 6.50
C VAL A 103 3.98 -11.36 7.00
N MET A 104 4.48 -12.23 6.12
CA MET A 104 5.20 -13.46 6.51
C MET A 104 6.42 -13.13 7.39
N ASP A 105 7.25 -12.16 6.98
CA ASP A 105 8.41 -11.73 7.76
C ASP A 105 8.00 -11.16 9.13
N LEU A 106 6.97 -10.32 9.19
CA LEU A 106 6.44 -9.78 10.45
C LEU A 106 5.92 -10.86 11.38
N THR A 107 5.30 -11.91 10.83
CA THR A 107 4.84 -13.07 11.60
C THR A 107 6.01 -13.81 12.24
N THR A 108 7.16 -13.96 11.55
CA THR A 108 8.37 -14.54 12.16
C THR A 108 8.87 -13.75 13.37
N LYS A 109 8.59 -12.46 13.37
CA LYS A 109 8.92 -11.50 14.45
C LYS A 109 7.82 -11.39 15.51
N LYS A 110 6.80 -12.25 15.44
CA LYS A 110 5.67 -12.32 16.37
C LYS A 110 4.83 -11.01 16.39
N ILE A 111 4.79 -10.28 15.29
CA ILE A 111 3.88 -9.15 15.15
C ILE A 111 2.46 -9.71 14.89
N PRO A 112 1.45 -9.34 15.70
CA PRO A 112 0.12 -9.96 15.68
C PRO A 112 -0.74 -9.40 14.54
N LEU A 113 -0.50 -9.90 13.32
CA LEU A 113 -1.19 -9.52 12.08
C LEU A 113 -1.74 -10.76 11.39
N LYS A 114 -2.89 -10.63 10.73
CA LYS A 114 -3.49 -11.66 9.87
C LYS A 114 -3.89 -11.08 8.52
N ILE A 115 -3.61 -11.84 7.46
CA ILE A 115 -4.20 -11.63 6.15
C ILE A 115 -5.62 -12.21 6.18
N VAL A 116 -6.60 -11.41 5.80
CA VAL A 116 -8.03 -11.80 5.82
C VAL A 116 -8.69 -11.81 4.44
N SER A 117 -8.02 -11.26 3.39
CA SER A 117 -8.46 -11.31 2.00
C SER A 117 -7.30 -10.94 1.07
N LEU A 118 -7.43 -11.26 -0.22
CA LEU A 118 -6.64 -10.61 -1.25
C LEU A 118 -7.21 -9.21 -1.54
N GLY A 119 -6.41 -8.35 -2.19
CA GLY A 119 -6.88 -7.06 -2.72
C GLY A 119 -7.16 -7.11 -4.21
N HIS A 120 -6.41 -7.94 -4.93
CA HIS A 120 -6.46 -8.08 -6.39
C HIS A 120 -5.54 -9.22 -6.84
N ARG A 121 -5.56 -9.48 -8.15
CA ARG A 121 -4.53 -10.31 -8.82
C ARG A 121 -3.91 -9.54 -9.99
N SER A 122 -2.69 -9.94 -10.41
CA SER A 122 -1.93 -9.27 -11.46
C SER A 122 -1.60 -7.80 -11.12
N GLY A 123 -1.25 -6.98 -12.11
CA GLY A 123 -1.06 -5.54 -11.93
C GLY A 123 0.37 -5.07 -11.68
N ALA A 124 1.37 -5.95 -11.74
CA ALA A 124 2.77 -5.52 -11.74
C ALA A 124 3.37 -5.59 -13.15
N VAL A 125 4.33 -4.70 -13.38
CA VAL A 125 4.96 -4.51 -14.68
C VAL A 125 6.45 -4.22 -14.52
N ILE A 126 7.27 -4.73 -15.45
CA ILE A 126 8.68 -4.36 -15.59
C ILE A 126 8.78 -3.42 -16.78
N MET A 127 9.24 -2.20 -16.50
CA MET A 127 9.32 -1.11 -17.48
C MET A 127 10.74 -0.80 -17.85
N VAL A 128 10.95 -0.51 -19.14
CA VAL A 128 12.20 0.00 -19.72
C VAL A 128 11.90 1.21 -20.58
N ARG A 129 12.92 2.02 -20.89
CA ARG A 129 12.76 3.14 -21.82
C ARG A 129 12.39 2.66 -23.23
N THR A 130 11.56 3.42 -23.93
CA THR A 130 11.13 3.12 -25.30
C THR A 130 12.32 3.12 -26.27
N ASP A 131 13.29 4.01 -26.07
CA ASP A 131 14.51 4.14 -26.88
C ASP A 131 15.63 3.17 -26.48
N SER A 132 15.43 2.36 -25.41
CA SER A 132 16.39 1.32 -25.03
C SER A 132 16.35 0.13 -25.98
N ALA A 133 17.51 -0.52 -26.16
CA ALA A 133 17.61 -1.74 -26.95
C ALA A 133 17.07 -2.98 -26.22
N TYR A 134 16.76 -2.89 -24.93
CA TYR A 134 16.39 -4.03 -24.10
C TYR A 134 15.11 -4.72 -24.58
N LYS A 135 15.23 -5.98 -25.02
CA LYS A 135 14.13 -6.86 -25.44
C LYS A 135 14.01 -8.10 -24.55
N THR A 136 15.12 -8.50 -23.94
CA THR A 136 15.25 -9.67 -23.06
C THR A 136 15.83 -9.26 -21.70
N PHE A 137 15.74 -10.14 -20.72
CA PHE A 137 16.33 -9.90 -19.40
C PHE A 137 17.86 -10.04 -19.40
N SER A 138 18.42 -10.84 -20.29
CA SER A 138 19.88 -10.97 -20.44
C SER A 138 20.56 -9.63 -20.77
N GLU A 139 19.87 -8.73 -21.47
CA GLU A 139 20.38 -7.39 -21.81
C GLU A 139 20.36 -6.41 -20.60
N LEU A 140 19.70 -6.81 -19.51
CA LEU A 140 19.68 -6.04 -18.25
C LEU A 140 20.86 -6.39 -17.32
N LYS A 141 21.79 -7.26 -17.73
CA LYS A 141 22.97 -7.60 -16.94
C LYS A 141 23.81 -6.36 -16.63
N GLY A 142 24.15 -6.16 -15.35
CA GLY A 142 24.87 -4.99 -14.85
C GLY A 142 24.07 -3.69 -14.82
N LYS A 143 22.75 -3.74 -15.06
CA LYS A 143 21.87 -2.56 -15.08
C LYS A 143 21.23 -2.29 -13.75
N ARG A 144 20.87 -1.02 -13.50
CA ARG A 144 20.17 -0.57 -12.31
C ARG A 144 18.67 -0.75 -12.47
N ILE A 145 18.06 -1.55 -11.59
CA ILE A 145 16.63 -1.86 -11.66
C ILE A 145 15.98 -1.45 -10.33
N ALA A 146 15.01 -0.54 -10.41
CA ALA A 146 14.27 -0.10 -9.23
C ALA A 146 13.16 -1.10 -8.87
N ILE A 147 12.97 -1.30 -7.56
CA ILE A 147 11.89 -2.08 -6.96
C ILE A 147 11.32 -1.34 -5.75
N PRO A 148 10.05 -1.61 -5.35
CA PRO A 148 9.46 -0.95 -4.17
C PRO A 148 10.13 -1.33 -2.86
N SER A 149 10.50 -2.60 -2.73
CA SER A 149 11.13 -3.20 -1.56
C SER A 149 11.58 -4.62 -1.89
N ARG A 150 12.60 -5.12 -1.21
CA ARG A 150 12.99 -6.55 -1.30
C ARG A 150 11.92 -7.51 -0.76
N PHE A 151 11.00 -7.00 0.06
CA PHE A 151 9.82 -7.75 0.53
C PHE A 151 8.62 -7.64 -0.42
N ALA A 152 8.72 -6.92 -1.54
CA ALA A 152 7.65 -6.81 -2.51
C ALA A 152 7.57 -8.06 -3.41
N VAL A 153 6.34 -8.45 -3.78
CA VAL A 153 6.13 -9.51 -4.77
C VAL A 153 6.66 -9.10 -6.14
N ASP A 154 6.70 -7.79 -6.41
CA ASP A 154 7.37 -7.21 -7.59
C ASP A 154 8.85 -7.64 -7.68
N PHE A 155 9.57 -7.69 -6.56
CA PHE A 155 10.94 -8.21 -6.52
C PHE A 155 11.01 -9.71 -6.81
N LEU A 156 10.08 -10.49 -6.29
CA LEU A 156 9.99 -11.92 -6.59
C LEU A 156 9.67 -12.15 -8.08
N PHE A 157 8.80 -11.32 -8.66
CA PHE A 157 8.50 -11.33 -10.09
C PHE A 157 9.76 -11.02 -10.92
N LEU A 158 10.49 -9.97 -10.58
CA LEU A 158 11.76 -9.64 -11.23
C LEU A 158 12.75 -10.81 -11.17
N ARG A 159 12.91 -11.43 -9.99
CA ARG A 159 13.78 -12.61 -9.82
C ARG A 159 13.35 -13.80 -10.66
N LYS A 160 12.03 -14.04 -10.75
CA LYS A 160 11.48 -15.10 -11.62
C LYS A 160 11.83 -14.88 -13.08
N MET A 161 11.73 -13.65 -13.57
CA MET A 161 12.10 -13.29 -14.94
C MET A 161 13.60 -13.42 -15.18
N LEU A 162 14.44 -12.99 -14.25
CA LEU A 162 15.89 -13.17 -14.33
C LEU A 162 16.28 -14.65 -14.40
N ALA A 163 15.64 -15.49 -13.58
CA ALA A 163 15.91 -16.92 -13.54
C ALA A 163 15.57 -17.64 -14.86
N GLN A 164 14.56 -17.19 -15.60
CA GLN A 164 14.22 -17.72 -16.93
C GLN A 164 15.36 -17.54 -17.95
N GLU A 165 16.19 -16.50 -17.76
CA GLU A 165 17.36 -16.21 -18.58
C GLU A 165 18.67 -16.73 -17.94
N GLY A 166 18.60 -17.58 -16.92
CA GLY A 166 19.75 -18.09 -16.20
C GLY A 166 20.51 -17.05 -15.38
N MET A 167 19.85 -15.93 -15.07
CA MET A 167 20.40 -14.82 -14.28
C MET A 167 19.89 -14.85 -12.85
N THR A 168 20.61 -14.15 -11.98
CA THR A 168 20.24 -13.94 -10.59
C THR A 168 20.15 -12.44 -10.27
N HIS A 169 19.66 -12.10 -9.09
CA HIS A 169 19.63 -10.70 -8.64
C HIS A 169 21.03 -10.09 -8.43
N THR A 170 22.10 -10.90 -8.38
CA THR A 170 23.49 -10.42 -8.31
C THR A 170 24.05 -10.03 -9.68
N ASP A 171 23.36 -10.38 -10.75
CA ASP A 171 23.73 -9.96 -12.12
C ASP A 171 23.21 -8.54 -12.47
N ILE A 172 22.44 -7.91 -11.56
CA ILE A 172 21.89 -6.56 -11.70
C ILE A 172 22.13 -5.74 -10.43
N GLU A 173 22.00 -4.42 -10.53
CA GLU A 173 22.02 -3.52 -9.38
C GLU A 173 20.60 -3.20 -8.94
N ILE A 174 20.20 -3.64 -7.74
CA ILE A 174 18.87 -3.38 -7.18
C ILE A 174 18.86 -2.03 -6.46
N VAL A 175 17.93 -1.16 -6.84
CA VAL A 175 17.65 0.14 -6.21
C VAL A 175 16.26 0.10 -5.58
N GLU A 176 16.16 0.28 -4.25
CA GLU A 176 14.87 0.38 -3.57
C GLU A 176 14.41 1.85 -3.55
N MET A 177 13.18 2.11 -4.02
CA MET A 177 12.58 3.45 -3.98
C MET A 177 11.05 3.39 -3.97
N PRO A 178 10.36 4.45 -3.50
CA PRO A 178 8.90 4.53 -3.56
C PRO A 178 8.38 4.41 -5.00
N PRO A 179 7.30 3.63 -5.24
CA PRO A 179 6.73 3.47 -6.58
C PRO A 179 6.44 4.76 -7.34
N PRO A 180 5.94 5.85 -6.70
CA PRO A 180 5.70 7.11 -7.41
C PRO A 180 6.95 7.77 -8.02
N ASP A 181 8.14 7.48 -7.48
CA ASP A 181 9.41 8.08 -7.92
C ASP A 181 10.03 7.35 -9.11
N MET A 182 9.64 6.08 -9.34
CA MET A 182 10.25 5.21 -10.35
C MET A 182 10.11 5.71 -11.79
N PRO A 183 8.95 6.24 -12.23
CA PRO A 183 8.81 6.79 -13.58
C PRO A 183 9.79 7.94 -13.84
N ALA A 184 9.95 8.84 -12.89
CA ALA A 184 10.88 9.97 -13.00
C ALA A 184 12.34 9.50 -13.00
N ALA A 185 12.68 8.50 -12.17
CA ALA A 185 14.02 7.91 -12.12
C ALA A 185 14.40 7.25 -13.45
N LEU A 186 13.46 6.53 -14.09
CA LEU A 186 13.66 5.95 -15.42
C LEU A 186 13.82 7.05 -16.49
N TYR A 187 12.97 8.07 -16.46
CA TYR A 187 13.05 9.20 -17.40
C TYR A 187 14.40 9.91 -17.32
N ALA A 188 14.91 10.13 -16.11
CA ALA A 188 16.21 10.78 -15.86
C ALA A 188 17.42 9.86 -16.05
N ASN A 189 17.24 8.61 -16.50
CA ASN A 189 18.30 7.59 -16.58
C ASN A 189 19.01 7.32 -15.24
N ALA A 190 18.36 7.59 -14.11
CA ALA A 190 18.86 7.21 -12.81
C ALA A 190 18.75 5.69 -12.59
N VAL A 191 17.82 5.05 -13.26
CA VAL A 191 17.69 3.59 -13.38
C VAL A 191 17.48 3.19 -14.83
N ASP A 192 17.82 1.95 -15.19
CA ASP A 192 17.67 1.40 -16.54
C ASP A 192 16.32 0.71 -16.73
N ALA A 193 15.74 0.22 -15.64
CA ALA A 193 14.43 -0.41 -15.59
C ALA A 193 13.80 -0.21 -14.20
N TYR A 194 12.51 -0.50 -14.09
CA TYR A 194 11.85 -0.65 -12.78
C TYR A 194 10.77 -1.72 -12.83
N CYS A 195 10.52 -2.36 -11.69
CA CYS A 195 9.43 -3.31 -11.49
C CYS A 195 8.52 -2.80 -10.39
N THR A 196 7.24 -2.55 -10.68
CA THR A 196 6.27 -2.05 -9.70
C THR A 196 4.84 -2.32 -10.11
N GLY A 197 3.92 -2.14 -9.17
CA GLY A 197 2.47 -2.16 -9.42
C GLY A 197 1.98 -0.94 -10.20
N GLU A 198 0.85 -1.11 -10.88
CA GLU A 198 0.18 -0.02 -11.61
C GLU A 198 -0.43 1.02 -10.64
N PRO A 199 -0.52 2.30 -11.05
CA PRO A 199 -0.49 2.83 -12.42
C PRO A 199 0.85 3.40 -12.88
N PHE A 200 1.96 3.14 -12.21
CA PHE A 200 3.24 3.78 -12.51
C PHE A 200 3.86 3.31 -13.83
N GLY A 201 3.59 2.06 -14.25
CA GLY A 201 3.93 1.61 -15.59
C GLY A 201 3.12 2.32 -16.66
N ALA A 202 1.80 2.40 -16.46
CA ALA A 202 0.88 3.08 -17.36
C ALA A 202 1.21 4.58 -17.51
N ALA A 203 1.61 5.25 -16.43
CA ALA A 203 2.01 6.66 -16.47
C ALA A 203 3.17 6.90 -17.43
N ALA A 204 4.24 6.13 -17.30
CA ALA A 204 5.42 6.22 -18.16
C ALA A 204 5.13 5.79 -19.62
N GLN A 205 4.30 4.75 -19.79
CA GLN A 205 3.87 4.26 -21.10
C GLN A 205 3.01 5.29 -21.84
N LYS A 206 2.03 5.89 -21.17
CA LYS A 206 1.16 6.93 -21.74
C LYS A 206 1.94 8.21 -22.07
N ALA A 207 2.95 8.54 -21.29
CA ALA A 207 3.87 9.64 -21.58
C ALA A 207 4.84 9.36 -22.73
N GLY A 208 4.87 8.12 -23.27
CA GLY A 208 5.58 7.72 -24.49
C GLY A 208 7.07 7.42 -24.32
N TYR A 209 7.67 7.63 -23.14
CA TYR A 209 9.10 7.43 -22.95
C TYR A 209 9.47 6.04 -22.41
N ALA A 210 8.48 5.24 -21.99
CA ALA A 210 8.72 3.90 -21.49
C ALA A 210 7.73 2.88 -22.09
N ARG A 211 8.14 1.62 -22.10
CA ARG A 211 7.33 0.48 -22.53
C ARG A 211 7.46 -0.68 -21.55
N PRO A 212 6.43 -1.54 -21.44
CA PRO A 212 6.55 -2.79 -20.71
C PRO A 212 7.60 -3.69 -21.38
N LEU A 213 8.45 -4.29 -20.57
CA LEU A 213 9.28 -5.42 -20.97
C LEU A 213 8.56 -6.73 -20.67
N ARG A 214 7.91 -6.82 -19.47
CA ARG A 214 7.05 -7.95 -19.07
C ARG A 214 5.93 -7.44 -18.16
N MET A 215 4.83 -8.17 -18.15
CA MET A 215 3.69 -7.95 -17.25
C MET A 215 3.36 -9.25 -16.50
N THR A 216 2.93 -9.15 -15.25
CA THR A 216 2.53 -10.32 -14.45
C THR A 216 1.35 -11.08 -15.04
N ARG A 217 0.43 -10.41 -15.75
CA ARG A 217 -0.69 -11.07 -16.45
C ARG A 217 -0.25 -12.14 -17.45
N ASP A 218 0.90 -11.95 -18.06
CA ASP A 218 1.43 -12.84 -19.12
C ASP A 218 2.34 -13.94 -18.50
N GLU A 219 3.10 -13.60 -17.46
CA GLU A 219 4.21 -14.41 -16.95
C GLU A 219 3.89 -15.14 -15.63
N TRP A 220 2.91 -14.65 -14.87
CA TRP A 220 2.56 -15.21 -13.56
C TRP A 220 1.07 -15.08 -13.27
N ARG A 221 0.27 -16.02 -13.78
CA ARG A 221 -1.21 -15.96 -13.75
C ARG A 221 -1.80 -15.85 -12.34
N ASN A 222 -1.18 -16.50 -11.36
CA ASN A 222 -1.67 -16.54 -9.98
C ASN A 222 -0.96 -15.50 -9.10
N TYR A 223 -0.43 -14.43 -9.72
CA TYR A 223 0.27 -13.38 -9.00
C TYR A 223 -0.60 -12.77 -7.90
N ILE A 224 -0.12 -12.90 -6.64
CA ILE A 224 -0.68 -12.23 -5.47
C ILE A 224 0.25 -11.08 -5.13
N CYS A 225 -0.27 -9.86 -5.06
CA CYS A 225 0.53 -8.70 -4.66
C CYS A 225 0.07 -8.18 -3.29
N CYS A 226 -0.97 -7.36 -3.29
CA CYS A 226 -1.47 -6.75 -2.07
C CYS A 226 -2.54 -7.62 -1.41
N VAL A 227 -2.42 -7.76 -0.10
CA VAL A 227 -3.33 -8.52 0.75
C VAL A 227 -3.92 -7.62 1.82
N LEU A 228 -5.20 -7.76 2.10
CA LEU A 228 -5.86 -7.08 3.20
C LEU A 228 -5.39 -7.70 4.50
N THR A 229 -4.70 -6.92 5.30
CA THR A 229 -4.08 -7.33 6.56
C THR A 229 -4.71 -6.55 7.70
N VAL A 230 -5.03 -7.24 8.77
CA VAL A 230 -5.59 -6.64 9.99
C VAL A 230 -4.77 -7.03 11.22
N ARG A 231 -4.84 -6.23 12.27
CA ARG A 231 -4.30 -6.58 13.58
C ARG A 231 -5.15 -7.68 14.21
N GLU A 232 -4.51 -8.64 14.86
CA GLU A 232 -5.23 -9.71 15.57
C GLU A 232 -6.15 -9.16 16.67
N GLU A 233 -5.77 -8.03 17.29
CA GLU A 233 -6.60 -7.33 18.25
C GLU A 233 -7.98 -6.93 17.68
N LEU A 234 -8.03 -6.44 16.43
CA LEU A 234 -9.29 -6.11 15.76
C LEU A 234 -10.15 -7.35 15.52
N ILE A 235 -9.51 -8.47 15.13
CA ILE A 235 -10.22 -9.76 14.97
C ILE A 235 -10.84 -10.22 16.29
N GLN A 236 -10.14 -10.05 17.40
CA GLN A 236 -10.59 -10.49 18.72
C GLN A 236 -11.69 -9.60 19.32
N THR A 237 -11.60 -8.29 19.07
CA THR A 237 -12.49 -7.31 19.71
C THR A 237 -13.69 -6.94 18.84
N GLN A 238 -13.56 -6.96 17.50
CA GLN A 238 -14.59 -6.52 16.56
C GLN A 238 -14.58 -7.39 15.27
N PRO A 239 -14.76 -8.71 15.37
CA PRO A 239 -14.71 -9.61 14.21
C PRO A 239 -15.77 -9.28 13.14
N GLU A 240 -16.92 -8.74 13.56
CA GLU A 240 -17.99 -8.29 12.66
C GLU A 240 -17.56 -7.10 11.79
N VAL A 241 -16.71 -6.21 12.30
CA VAL A 241 -16.16 -5.08 11.52
C VAL A 241 -15.18 -5.58 10.47
N VAL A 242 -14.34 -6.59 10.82
CA VAL A 242 -13.44 -7.24 9.86
C VAL A 242 -14.25 -7.95 8.78
N GLN A 243 -15.31 -8.68 9.16
CA GLN A 243 -16.17 -9.38 8.21
C GLN A 243 -16.88 -8.40 7.26
N ASP A 244 -17.36 -7.27 7.78
CA ASP A 244 -18.01 -6.22 6.99
C ASP A 244 -17.02 -5.59 5.99
N LEU A 245 -15.78 -5.30 6.41
CA LEU A 245 -14.73 -4.82 5.53
C LEU A 245 -14.42 -5.82 4.41
N VAL A 246 -14.27 -7.11 4.72
CA VAL A 246 -14.02 -8.17 3.74
C VAL A 246 -15.20 -8.30 2.77
N ASN A 247 -16.44 -8.23 3.25
CA ASN A 247 -17.65 -8.28 2.40
C ASN A 247 -17.67 -7.12 1.39
N HIS A 248 -17.30 -5.91 1.81
CA HIS A 248 -17.24 -4.72 0.95
C HIS A 248 -16.08 -4.80 -0.06
N VAL A 249 -14.90 -5.23 0.39
CA VAL A 249 -13.72 -5.40 -0.50
C VAL A 249 -13.99 -6.46 -1.57
N MET A 250 -14.55 -7.60 -1.18
CA MET A 250 -14.91 -8.66 -2.14
C MET A 250 -16.07 -8.22 -3.09
N GLY A 251 -17.04 -7.48 -2.55
CA GLY A 251 -18.10 -6.88 -3.36
C GLY A 251 -17.54 -5.89 -4.39
N ALA A 252 -16.61 -5.02 -3.95
CA ALA A 252 -15.92 -4.07 -4.84
C ALA A 252 -15.13 -4.79 -5.94
N GLY A 253 -14.44 -5.87 -5.61
CA GLY A 253 -13.70 -6.66 -6.59
C GLY A 253 -14.61 -7.31 -7.63
N ALA A 254 -15.66 -7.98 -7.20
CA ALA A 254 -16.65 -8.58 -8.09
C ALA A 254 -17.33 -7.53 -8.99
N TRP A 255 -17.62 -6.35 -8.44
CA TRP A 255 -18.22 -5.24 -9.18
C TRP A 255 -17.26 -4.63 -10.23
N LEU A 256 -15.96 -4.49 -9.92
CA LEU A 256 -14.94 -4.00 -10.85
C LEU A 256 -14.77 -4.92 -12.06
N ASP A 257 -14.89 -6.23 -11.87
CA ASP A 257 -14.71 -7.22 -12.94
C ASP A 257 -16.00 -7.46 -13.76
N GLN A 258 -17.11 -6.78 -13.45
CA GLN A 258 -18.32 -6.78 -14.30
C GLN A 258 -18.16 -6.00 -15.62
N GLY A 259 -17.13 -5.13 -15.70
CA GLY A 259 -16.81 -4.44 -16.95
C GLY A 259 -16.53 -2.94 -16.82
N MET A 260 -16.30 -2.31 -17.96
CA MET A 260 -15.77 -0.95 -18.06
C MET A 260 -16.67 0.13 -17.45
N VAL A 261 -18.00 -0.05 -17.47
CA VAL A 261 -18.93 0.93 -16.86
C VAL A 261 -18.63 1.11 -15.36
N ASN A 262 -18.38 0.02 -14.66
CA ASN A 262 -18.05 0.05 -13.24
C ASN A 262 -16.63 0.55 -13.00
N ARG A 263 -15.69 0.13 -13.85
CA ARG A 263 -14.30 0.61 -13.80
C ARG A 263 -14.19 2.12 -13.99
N GLU A 264 -14.99 2.72 -14.88
CA GLU A 264 -15.05 4.18 -15.06
C GLU A 264 -15.51 4.91 -13.80
N LYS A 265 -16.50 4.39 -13.10
CA LYS A 265 -16.91 4.94 -11.80
C LYS A 265 -15.81 4.83 -10.77
N ALA A 266 -15.11 3.68 -10.73
CA ALA A 266 -13.96 3.48 -9.84
C ALA A 266 -12.79 4.41 -10.18
N VAL A 267 -12.54 4.70 -11.45
CA VAL A 267 -11.56 5.71 -11.90
C VAL A 267 -11.90 7.08 -11.32
N ALA A 268 -13.17 7.49 -11.38
CA ALA A 268 -13.61 8.78 -10.83
C ALA A 268 -13.42 8.86 -9.30
N ILE A 269 -13.73 7.77 -8.59
CA ILE A 269 -13.49 7.66 -7.13
C ILE A 269 -11.99 7.77 -6.84
N ALA A 270 -11.16 6.96 -7.49
CA ALA A 270 -9.73 6.89 -7.22
C ALA A 270 -8.99 8.20 -7.55
N ALA A 271 -9.43 8.92 -8.58
CA ALA A 271 -8.87 10.24 -8.94
C ALA A 271 -9.09 11.30 -7.85
N GLY A 272 -10.07 11.12 -6.96
CA GLY A 272 -10.37 12.03 -5.87
C GLY A 272 -9.19 12.26 -4.91
N ARG A 273 -9.06 13.50 -4.40
CA ARG A 273 -7.95 13.90 -3.50
C ARG A 273 -7.82 13.03 -2.24
N GLN A 274 -8.94 12.57 -1.72
CA GLN A 274 -9.00 11.73 -0.52
C GLN A 274 -8.53 10.29 -0.76
N TYR A 275 -8.43 9.87 -2.04
CA TYR A 275 -7.99 8.54 -2.44
C TYR A 275 -6.61 8.61 -3.11
N PHE A 276 -6.48 8.22 -4.38
CA PHE A 276 -5.16 8.16 -5.03
C PHE A 276 -4.65 9.54 -5.44
N ASN A 277 -5.55 10.48 -5.76
CA ASN A 277 -5.17 11.81 -6.26
C ASN A 277 -4.27 11.72 -7.51
N GLN A 278 -4.68 10.88 -8.46
CA GLN A 278 -3.95 10.64 -9.70
C GLN A 278 -4.77 11.07 -10.91
N ASP A 279 -4.10 11.27 -12.05
CA ASP A 279 -4.77 11.59 -13.32
C ASP A 279 -5.74 10.44 -13.69
N PRO A 280 -7.06 10.72 -13.82
CA PRO A 280 -8.04 9.72 -14.19
C PRO A 280 -7.74 9.06 -15.53
N ASN A 281 -7.07 9.76 -16.46
CA ASN A 281 -6.72 9.19 -17.76
C ASN A 281 -5.62 8.13 -17.64
N ILE A 282 -4.76 8.20 -16.61
CA ILE A 282 -3.75 7.16 -16.35
C ILE A 282 -4.42 5.94 -15.72
N ILE A 283 -5.30 6.15 -14.73
CA ILE A 283 -6.02 5.05 -14.09
C ILE A 283 -6.90 4.33 -15.12
N ARG A 284 -7.63 5.07 -15.97
CA ARG A 284 -8.43 4.51 -17.07
C ARG A 284 -7.58 3.68 -18.02
N PHE A 285 -6.40 4.18 -18.41
CA PHE A 285 -5.50 3.44 -19.28
C PHE A 285 -5.11 2.08 -18.69
N VAL A 286 -4.88 1.97 -17.38
CA VAL A 286 -4.65 0.68 -16.71
C VAL A 286 -5.84 -0.26 -16.84
N MET A 287 -7.06 0.25 -16.78
CA MET A 287 -8.29 -0.56 -16.82
C MET A 287 -8.62 -1.11 -18.20
N GLU A 288 -8.07 -0.49 -19.25
CA GLU A 288 -8.38 -0.78 -20.65
C GLU A 288 -7.25 -1.44 -21.43
N ASN A 289 -5.99 -1.28 -20.99
CA ASN A 289 -4.83 -1.56 -21.86
C ASN A 289 -3.80 -2.51 -21.24
N PRO A 290 -4.06 -3.81 -21.24
CA PRO A 290 -5.33 -4.50 -21.55
C PRO A 290 -6.28 -4.52 -20.33
N GLU A 291 -7.55 -4.91 -20.54
CA GLU A 291 -8.58 -4.94 -19.47
C GLU A 291 -8.21 -5.85 -18.30
N ASP A 292 -7.47 -6.93 -18.53
CA ASP A 292 -7.01 -7.88 -17.51
C ASP A 292 -5.60 -7.55 -16.97
N ARG A 293 -5.10 -6.32 -17.19
CA ARG A 293 -3.84 -5.84 -16.63
C ARG A 293 -3.84 -5.92 -15.11
N VAL A 294 -4.99 -5.60 -14.48
CA VAL A 294 -5.30 -5.85 -13.07
C VAL A 294 -6.67 -6.51 -12.99
N THR A 295 -6.81 -7.55 -12.19
CA THR A 295 -8.08 -8.26 -11.97
C THR A 295 -8.43 -8.28 -10.49
N TYR A 296 -9.72 -8.22 -10.17
CA TYR A 296 -10.20 -7.98 -8.81
C TYR A 296 -11.19 -9.02 -8.30
N GLY A 297 -11.81 -9.82 -9.17
CA GLY A 297 -12.91 -10.72 -8.80
C GLY A 297 -12.46 -11.98 -8.06
N ASP A 298 -11.28 -12.50 -8.38
CA ASP A 298 -10.76 -13.70 -7.71
C ASP A 298 -9.90 -13.35 -6.49
N MET A 299 -10.54 -13.28 -5.34
CA MET A 299 -9.89 -12.97 -4.05
C MET A 299 -9.71 -14.22 -3.16
N ARG A 300 -9.78 -15.42 -3.73
CA ARG A 300 -9.53 -16.67 -2.98
C ARG A 300 -8.09 -16.71 -2.48
N MET A 301 -7.92 -17.08 -1.23
CA MET A 301 -6.62 -17.32 -0.62
C MET A 301 -6.26 -18.80 -0.77
N ILE A 302 -5.44 -19.11 -1.77
CA ILE A 302 -5.04 -20.49 -2.09
C ILE A 302 -3.69 -20.76 -1.44
N LYS A 303 -3.65 -21.73 -0.53
CA LYS A 303 -2.45 -22.05 0.27
C LYS A 303 -1.20 -22.30 -0.57
N ASP A 304 -1.34 -23.01 -1.70
CA ASP A 304 -0.20 -23.33 -2.57
C ASP A 304 0.40 -22.07 -3.23
N GLU A 305 -0.43 -21.08 -3.56
CA GLU A 305 0.05 -19.79 -4.08
C GLU A 305 0.85 -19.00 -3.04
N PHE A 306 0.42 -19.05 -1.78
CA PHE A 306 1.19 -18.45 -0.67
C PHE A 306 2.46 -19.25 -0.36
N ASN A 307 2.44 -20.56 -0.51
CA ASN A 307 3.63 -21.40 -0.37
C ASN A 307 4.66 -21.08 -1.46
N GLU A 308 4.24 -20.85 -2.72
CA GLU A 308 5.13 -20.38 -3.79
C GLU A 308 5.80 -19.05 -3.40
N LEU A 309 5.03 -18.07 -2.90
CA LEU A 309 5.58 -16.79 -2.43
C LEU A 309 6.56 -16.96 -1.29
N MET A 310 6.27 -17.86 -0.35
CA MET A 310 7.14 -18.16 0.78
C MET A 310 8.47 -18.76 0.30
N GLU A 311 8.42 -19.76 -0.57
CA GLU A 311 9.62 -20.41 -1.14
C GLU A 311 10.48 -19.41 -1.92
N LEU A 312 9.86 -18.59 -2.76
CA LEU A 312 10.55 -17.52 -3.48
C LEU A 312 11.17 -16.49 -2.52
N SER A 313 10.51 -16.17 -1.41
CA SER A 313 11.02 -15.25 -0.39
C SER A 313 12.21 -15.84 0.36
N ILE A 314 12.19 -17.14 0.66
CA ILE A 314 13.35 -17.86 1.24
C ILE A 314 14.51 -17.87 0.25
N ALA A 315 14.26 -18.22 -1.02
CA ALA A 315 15.27 -18.17 -2.07
C ALA A 315 15.82 -16.77 -2.32
N ALA A 316 15.01 -15.72 -2.03
CA ALA A 316 15.44 -14.32 -2.09
C ALA A 316 16.23 -13.87 -0.86
N GLY A 317 16.27 -14.65 0.22
CA GLY A 317 16.91 -14.30 1.48
C GLY A 317 16.12 -13.28 2.32
N THR A 318 14.88 -13.00 1.95
CA THR A 318 14.00 -12.08 2.69
C THR A 318 13.21 -12.79 3.78
N LEU A 319 13.09 -14.12 3.69
CA LEU A 319 12.63 -15.01 4.75
C LEU A 319 13.73 -16.02 5.09
N THR A 320 13.94 -16.26 6.39
CA THR A 320 15.01 -17.16 6.86
C THR A 320 14.55 -18.59 7.04
N LYS A 321 13.25 -18.83 7.17
CA LYS A 321 12.63 -20.14 7.41
C LYS A 321 11.17 -20.15 6.96
N PRO A 322 10.60 -21.33 6.69
CA PRO A 322 9.18 -21.48 6.41
C PRO A 322 8.29 -20.95 7.54
N VAL A 323 7.14 -20.39 7.16
CA VAL A 323 6.10 -19.87 8.05
C VAL A 323 4.80 -20.59 7.73
N ALA A 324 4.16 -21.18 8.74
CA ALA A 324 2.91 -21.91 8.54
C ALA A 324 1.81 -20.95 8.04
N PHE A 325 1.08 -21.35 7.00
CA PHE A 325 0.04 -20.54 6.37
C PHE A 325 -0.96 -20.00 7.39
N GLU A 326 -1.43 -20.83 8.29
CA GLU A 326 -2.42 -20.51 9.31
C GLU A 326 -1.89 -19.51 10.37
N SER A 327 -0.57 -19.33 10.45
CA SER A 327 0.02 -18.39 11.39
C SER A 327 -0.12 -16.93 10.94
N TYR A 328 -0.28 -16.67 9.63
CA TYR A 328 -0.40 -15.33 9.07
C TYR A 328 -1.65 -15.11 8.21
N VAL A 329 -2.44 -16.16 7.92
CA VAL A 329 -3.71 -16.10 7.17
C VAL A 329 -4.85 -16.56 8.07
N ASP A 330 -5.96 -15.83 8.01
CA ASP A 330 -7.26 -16.24 8.54
C ASP A 330 -8.29 -16.27 7.40
N GLU A 331 -8.53 -17.47 6.85
CA GLU A 331 -9.46 -17.67 5.75
C GLU A 331 -10.94 -17.58 6.17
N THR A 332 -11.22 -17.53 7.48
CA THR A 332 -12.58 -17.57 8.02
C THR A 332 -13.43 -16.46 7.41
N PHE A 333 -12.86 -15.26 7.27
CA PHE A 333 -13.56 -14.09 6.74
C PHE A 333 -13.91 -14.22 5.26
N VAL A 334 -13.01 -14.78 4.43
CA VAL A 334 -13.31 -15.01 3.00
C VAL A 334 -14.29 -16.17 2.82
N ARG A 335 -14.16 -17.25 3.63
CA ARG A 335 -15.11 -18.37 3.57
C ARG A 335 -16.52 -17.99 3.99
N ASN A 336 -16.66 -17.09 4.95
CA ASN A 336 -17.94 -16.58 5.43
C ASN A 336 -18.42 -15.34 4.69
N ALA A 337 -17.68 -14.88 3.68
CA ALA A 337 -17.99 -13.64 3.01
C ALA A 337 -19.35 -13.67 2.30
N LYS A 338 -20.05 -12.56 2.45
CA LYS A 338 -21.27 -12.22 1.74
C LYS A 338 -21.02 -10.93 0.99
N PRO A 339 -20.41 -10.98 -0.22
CA PRO A 339 -20.05 -9.78 -0.96
C PRO A 339 -21.26 -8.84 -1.12
N VAL A 340 -21.08 -7.59 -0.72
CA VAL A 340 -22.17 -6.61 -0.81
C VAL A 340 -22.34 -6.11 -2.25
N ALA A 341 -23.58 -5.80 -2.62
CA ALA A 341 -23.84 -5.10 -3.88
C ALA A 341 -23.30 -3.67 -3.79
N ILE A 342 -22.44 -3.29 -4.74
CA ILE A 342 -21.79 -1.96 -4.75
C ILE A 342 -22.71 -0.96 -5.43
N THR A 343 -23.05 0.10 -4.71
CA THR A 343 -23.74 1.29 -5.21
C THR A 343 -22.84 2.51 -4.95
N VAL A 344 -22.39 3.16 -6.03
CA VAL A 344 -21.52 4.34 -6.02
C VAL A 344 -21.92 5.34 -7.08
#